data_c2a08a6aa12db45a59df46264684ef6d
#
_entry.id   c2a08a6aa12db45a59df46264684ef6d
#
_cell.length_a   1.000
_cell.length_b   1.000
_cell.length_c   1.000
_cell.angle_alpha   90.00
_cell.angle_beta   90.00
_cell.angle_gamma   90.00
#
_symmetry.space_group_name_H-M   'P 1'
#
loop_
_entity.id
_entity.type
_entity.pdbx_description
1 polymer ?
#
loop_
_entity_poly.entity_id
_entity_poly.type
_entity_poly.pdbx_seq_one_letter_code
_entity_poly.pdbx_strand_id
1 'polypeptide(L)'
;MATKEEWMDEGDSALAIGELEAAAKCFRLAVEQDPNFQDGWHALGMALYKLERYEEAIEAGKRAAKIDPNNQFVWSSLSLAYNGNKQKTEAEAAGAKARILSWGGKIKPEALDF
;
A
#
# COMPACT_ATOMS: atom_id res chain seq x y z
N MET A 1 2.66 -6.11 25.10
CA MET A 1 2.02 -5.68 23.84
C MET A 1 2.98 -5.90 22.70
N ALA A 2 2.46 -6.36 21.57
CA ALA A 2 3.28 -6.56 20.39
C ALA A 2 3.68 -5.22 19.79
N THR A 3 4.91 -5.15 19.26
CA THR A 3 5.41 -3.97 18.56
C THR A 3 4.93 -4.00 17.11
N LYS A 4 5.07 -2.87 16.40
CA LYS A 4 4.73 -2.84 14.96
C LYS A 4 5.57 -3.85 14.18
N GLU A 5 6.84 -4.04 14.56
CA GLU A 5 7.73 -5.01 13.91
C GLU A 5 7.22 -6.45 14.12
N GLU A 6 6.78 -6.75 15.32
CA GLU A 6 6.19 -8.07 15.62
C GLU A 6 4.90 -8.29 14.84
N TRP A 7 4.03 -7.27 14.73
CA TRP A 7 2.82 -7.37 13.92
C TRP A 7 3.13 -7.56 12.44
N MET A 8 4.18 -6.89 11.93
CA MET A 8 4.61 -7.07 10.54
C MET A 8 5.09 -8.50 10.30
N ASP A 9 5.91 -9.06 11.20
CA ASP A 9 6.39 -10.43 11.08
C ASP A 9 5.24 -11.43 11.08
N GLU A 10 4.29 -11.25 11.98
CA GLU A 10 3.13 -12.12 12.06
C GLU A 10 2.25 -12.00 10.81
N GLY A 11 2.06 -10.77 10.33
CA GLY A 11 1.32 -10.53 9.10
C GLY A 11 1.99 -11.15 7.89
N ASP A 12 3.31 -11.04 7.77
CA ASP A 12 4.06 -11.65 6.67
C ASP A 12 3.94 -13.17 6.70
N SER A 13 3.99 -13.77 7.88
CA SER A 13 3.80 -15.22 8.04
C SER A 13 2.41 -15.65 7.60
N ALA A 14 1.38 -14.91 8.02
CA ALA A 14 0.00 -15.18 7.62
C ALA A 14 -0.17 -15.04 6.11
N LEU A 15 0.43 -14.01 5.52
CA LEU A 15 0.38 -13.79 4.08
C LEU A 15 1.01 -14.96 3.31
N ALA A 16 2.14 -15.45 3.80
CA ALA A 16 2.89 -16.53 3.16
C ALA A 16 2.07 -17.83 3.09
N ILE A 17 1.21 -18.08 4.08
CA ILE A 17 0.37 -19.29 4.09
C ILE A 17 -1.04 -19.04 3.54
N GLY A 18 -1.28 -17.85 2.98
CA GLY A 18 -2.55 -17.54 2.35
C GLY A 18 -3.67 -17.11 3.28
N GLU A 19 -3.37 -16.84 4.54
CA GLU A 19 -4.35 -16.35 5.51
C GLU A 19 -4.49 -14.84 5.41
N LEU A 20 -5.17 -14.39 4.37
CA LEU A 20 -5.21 -12.98 3.98
C LEU A 20 -5.93 -12.10 5.00
N GLU A 21 -7.02 -12.59 5.59
CA GLU A 21 -7.74 -11.82 6.62
C GLU A 21 -6.86 -11.59 7.86
N ALA A 22 -6.17 -12.64 8.31
CA ALA A 22 -5.26 -12.55 9.46
C ALA A 22 -4.11 -11.60 9.14
N ALA A 23 -3.55 -11.68 7.93
CA ALA A 23 -2.47 -10.79 7.51
C ALA A 23 -2.91 -9.34 7.54
N ALA A 24 -4.08 -9.03 6.96
CA ALA A 24 -4.61 -7.67 6.95
C ALA A 24 -4.81 -7.13 8.36
N LYS A 25 -5.31 -7.96 9.27
CA LYS A 25 -5.50 -7.57 10.68
C LYS A 25 -4.17 -7.22 11.34
N CYS A 26 -3.14 -8.03 11.13
CA CYS A 26 -1.82 -7.78 11.70
C CYS A 26 -1.21 -6.47 11.16
N PHE A 27 -1.29 -6.26 9.85
CA PHE A 27 -0.77 -5.02 9.24
C PHE A 27 -1.55 -3.80 9.72
N ARG A 28 -2.86 -3.92 9.91
CA ARG A 28 -3.67 -2.83 10.45
C ARG A 28 -3.22 -2.47 11.87
N LEU A 29 -2.95 -3.47 12.69
CA LEU A 29 -2.47 -3.22 14.05
C LEU A 29 -1.10 -2.54 14.03
N ALA A 30 -0.24 -2.88 13.09
CA ALA A 30 1.06 -2.22 12.95
C ALA A 30 0.91 -0.73 12.63
N VAL A 31 0.02 -0.36 11.70
CA VAL A 31 -0.17 1.06 11.35
C VAL A 31 -0.96 1.82 12.40
N GLU A 32 -1.74 1.16 13.22
CA GLU A 32 -2.38 1.80 14.37
C GLU A 32 -1.35 2.21 15.41
N GLN A 33 -0.29 1.43 15.57
CA GLN A 33 0.80 1.79 16.48
C GLN A 33 1.66 2.91 15.92
N ASP A 34 1.88 2.92 14.61
CA ASP A 34 2.68 3.96 13.96
C ASP A 34 2.02 4.36 12.63
N PRO A 35 1.19 5.40 12.64
CA PRO A 35 0.49 5.84 11.42
C PRO A 35 1.40 6.33 10.30
N ASN A 36 2.67 6.59 10.58
CA ASN A 36 3.67 7.01 9.57
C ASN A 36 4.54 5.86 9.09
N PHE A 37 4.15 4.64 9.39
CA PHE A 37 4.90 3.45 9.00
C PHE A 37 4.48 3.03 7.59
N GLN A 38 5.22 3.50 6.59
CA GLN A 38 4.88 3.27 5.19
C GLN A 38 4.82 1.78 4.83
N ASP A 39 5.77 0.99 5.31
CA ASP A 39 5.80 -0.45 5.02
C ASP A 39 4.52 -1.15 5.49
N GLY A 40 4.00 -0.71 6.63
CA GLY A 40 2.75 -1.26 7.17
C GLY A 40 1.55 -0.93 6.29
N TRP A 41 1.45 0.33 5.85
CA TRP A 41 0.36 0.73 4.95
C TRP A 41 0.45 0.02 3.61
N HIS A 42 1.66 -0.14 3.06
CA HIS A 42 1.87 -0.84 1.80
C HIS A 42 1.48 -2.32 1.94
N ALA A 43 1.93 -2.98 3.00
CA ALA A 43 1.61 -4.38 3.26
C ALA A 43 0.10 -4.58 3.44
N LEU A 44 -0.54 -3.68 4.20
CA LEU A 44 -1.99 -3.72 4.39
C LEU A 44 -2.71 -3.60 3.05
N GLY A 45 -2.28 -2.64 2.22
CA GLY A 45 -2.87 -2.46 0.89
C GLY A 45 -2.75 -3.70 0.03
N MET A 46 -1.60 -4.38 0.07
CA MET A 46 -1.42 -5.60 -0.71
C MET A 46 -2.31 -6.74 -0.22
N ALA A 47 -2.46 -6.90 1.09
CA ALA A 47 -3.34 -7.92 1.66
C ALA A 47 -4.80 -7.63 1.28
N LEU A 48 -5.22 -6.37 1.37
CA LEU A 48 -6.58 -5.97 0.99
C LEU A 48 -6.83 -6.17 -0.50
N TYR A 49 -5.82 -5.89 -1.34
CA TYR A 49 -5.92 -6.13 -2.78
C TYR A 49 -6.14 -7.62 -3.07
N LYS A 50 -5.38 -8.49 -2.41
CA LYS A 50 -5.54 -9.94 -2.58
C LYS A 50 -6.91 -10.43 -2.10
N LEU A 51 -7.51 -9.75 -1.13
CA LEU A 51 -8.87 -10.02 -0.65
C LEU A 51 -9.94 -9.41 -1.56
N GLU A 52 -9.53 -8.73 -2.62
CA GLU A 52 -10.42 -8.02 -3.55
C GLU A 52 -11.21 -6.88 -2.86
N ARG A 53 -10.67 -6.36 -1.78
CA ARG A 53 -11.20 -5.18 -1.09
C ARG A 53 -10.52 -3.95 -1.65
N TYR A 54 -10.87 -3.61 -2.88
CA TYR A 54 -10.12 -2.63 -3.65
C TYR A 54 -10.20 -1.20 -3.10
N GLU A 55 -11.36 -0.78 -2.63
CA GLU A 55 -11.50 0.58 -2.07
C GLU A 55 -10.62 0.77 -0.84
N GLU A 56 -10.62 -0.22 0.05
CA GLU A 56 -9.77 -0.19 1.24
C GLU A 56 -8.29 -0.26 0.86
N ALA A 57 -7.94 -1.06 -0.15
CA ALA A 57 -6.57 -1.15 -0.65
C ALA A 57 -6.11 0.19 -1.22
N ILE A 58 -6.98 0.90 -1.93
CA ILE A 58 -6.68 2.23 -2.46
C ILE A 58 -6.40 3.21 -1.31
N GLU A 59 -7.23 3.19 -0.27
CA GLU A 59 -7.02 4.08 0.88
C GLU A 59 -5.68 3.82 1.57
N ALA A 60 -5.33 2.55 1.76
CA ALA A 60 -4.04 2.19 2.35
C ALA A 60 -2.88 2.65 1.44
N GLY A 61 -3.02 2.47 0.13
CA GLY A 61 -2.01 2.91 -0.83
C GLY A 61 -1.83 4.41 -0.84
N LYS A 62 -2.92 5.17 -0.74
CA LYS A 62 -2.84 6.63 -0.67
C LYS A 62 -2.13 7.09 0.59
N ARG A 63 -2.40 6.44 1.73
CA ARG A 63 -1.68 6.74 2.97
C ARG A 63 -0.19 6.51 2.81
N ALA A 64 0.19 5.37 2.22
CA ALA A 64 1.59 5.06 1.98
C ALA A 64 2.25 6.09 1.06
N ALA A 65 1.56 6.49 -0.01
CA ALA A 65 2.10 7.49 -0.95
C ALA A 65 2.28 8.86 -0.31
N LYS A 66 1.40 9.24 0.60
CA LYS A 66 1.55 10.52 1.33
C LYS A 66 2.75 10.53 2.25
N ILE A 67 3.09 9.38 2.83
CA ILE A 67 4.25 9.27 3.73
C ILE A 67 5.54 9.46 2.95
N ASP A 68 5.68 8.76 1.82
CA ASP A 68 6.83 8.92 0.93
C ASP A 68 6.37 8.74 -0.52
N PRO A 69 6.17 9.85 -1.26
CA PRO A 69 5.74 9.76 -2.66
C PRO A 69 6.79 9.24 -3.62
N ASN A 70 8.01 8.98 -3.15
CA ASN A 70 9.11 8.51 -3.99
C ASN A 70 9.37 7.00 -3.88
N ASN A 71 8.45 6.25 -3.34
CA ASN A 71 8.52 4.79 -3.29
C ASN A 71 7.74 4.22 -4.48
N GLN A 72 8.46 3.74 -5.49
CA GLN A 72 7.82 3.25 -6.73
C GLN A 72 6.90 2.04 -6.48
N PHE A 73 7.21 1.22 -5.49
CA PHE A 73 6.41 0.02 -5.21
C PHE A 73 5.01 0.39 -4.70
N VAL A 74 4.93 1.47 -3.94
CA VAL A 74 3.64 1.99 -3.46
C VAL A 74 2.75 2.41 -4.63
N TRP A 75 3.33 3.13 -5.60
CA TRP A 75 2.57 3.55 -6.78
C TRP A 75 2.16 2.38 -7.66
N SER A 76 3.03 1.37 -7.80
CA SER A 76 2.71 0.15 -8.55
C SER A 76 1.53 -0.59 -7.90
N SER A 77 1.58 -0.75 -6.58
CA SER A 77 0.49 -1.40 -5.84
C SER A 77 -0.80 -0.61 -5.95
N LEU A 78 -0.71 0.72 -5.85
CA LEU A 78 -1.88 1.59 -5.97
C LEU A 78 -2.51 1.48 -7.36
N SER A 79 -1.68 1.40 -8.41
CA SER A 79 -2.15 1.18 -9.77
C SER A 79 -2.95 -0.13 -9.89
N LEU A 80 -2.43 -1.21 -9.28
CA LEU A 80 -3.13 -2.50 -9.28
C LEU A 80 -4.48 -2.39 -8.58
N ALA A 81 -4.52 -1.71 -7.42
CA ALA A 81 -5.76 -1.56 -6.67
C ALA A 81 -6.80 -0.75 -7.46
N TYR A 82 -6.38 0.33 -8.12
CA TYR A 82 -7.27 1.10 -8.98
C TYR A 82 -7.80 0.27 -10.14
N ASN A 83 -6.92 -0.54 -10.78
CA ASN A 83 -7.36 -1.43 -11.85
C ASN A 83 -8.38 -2.44 -11.36
N GLY A 84 -8.15 -3.03 -10.19
CA GLY A 84 -9.10 -3.96 -9.58
C GLY A 84 -10.46 -3.31 -9.34
N ASN A 85 -10.45 -2.03 -8.97
CA ASN A 85 -11.67 -1.26 -8.71
C ASN A 85 -12.23 -0.60 -9.96
N LYS A 86 -11.72 -0.95 -11.14
CA LYS A 86 -12.15 -0.46 -12.46
C LYS A 86 -11.99 1.06 -12.63
N GLN A 87 -11.02 1.62 -11.93
CA GLN A 87 -10.66 3.04 -12.02
C GLN A 87 -9.43 3.18 -12.93
N LYS A 88 -9.65 3.01 -14.23
CA LYS A 88 -8.56 2.94 -15.20
C LYS A 88 -7.72 4.21 -15.28
N THR A 89 -8.37 5.37 -15.25
CA THR A 89 -7.67 6.67 -15.35
C THR A 89 -6.71 6.84 -14.18
N GLU A 90 -7.18 6.58 -12.96
CA GLU A 90 -6.35 6.68 -11.76
C GLU A 90 -5.23 5.63 -11.77
N ALA A 91 -5.54 4.43 -12.27
CA ALA A 91 -4.53 3.37 -12.38
C ALA A 91 -3.40 3.78 -13.31
N GLU A 92 -3.72 4.39 -14.46
CA GLU A 92 -2.73 4.86 -15.41
C GLU A 92 -1.88 5.99 -14.80
N ALA A 93 -2.50 6.90 -14.07
CA ALA A 93 -1.78 7.99 -13.40
C ALA A 93 -0.80 7.45 -12.36
N ALA A 94 -1.23 6.49 -11.55
CA ALA A 94 -0.36 5.87 -10.55
C ALA A 94 0.78 5.09 -11.22
N GLY A 95 0.47 4.35 -12.29
CA GLY A 95 1.47 3.62 -13.05
C GLY A 95 2.52 4.54 -13.68
N ALA A 96 2.08 5.72 -14.16
CA ALA A 96 3.00 6.71 -14.70
C ALA A 96 3.97 7.22 -13.64
N LYS A 97 3.49 7.44 -12.42
CA LYS A 97 4.36 7.86 -11.31
C LYS A 97 5.38 6.78 -10.98
N ALA A 98 4.97 5.51 -10.98
CA ALA A 98 5.89 4.40 -10.75
C ALA A 98 6.99 4.38 -11.82
N ARG A 99 6.64 4.62 -13.09
CA ARG A 99 7.63 4.65 -14.18
C ARG A 99 8.61 5.81 -14.03
N ILE A 100 8.11 6.99 -13.66
CA ILE A 100 8.99 8.15 -13.42
C ILE A 100 10.03 7.80 -12.37
N LEU A 101 9.60 7.18 -11.28
CA LEU A 101 10.50 6.79 -10.19
C LEU A 101 11.50 5.72 -10.62
N SER A 102 11.06 4.77 -11.46
CA SER A 102 11.94 3.72 -11.95
C SER A 102 13.05 4.27 -12.86
N TRP A 103 12.84 5.45 -13.45
CA TRP A 103 13.84 6.11 -14.30
C TRP A 103 14.69 7.14 -13.54
N GLY A 104 14.56 7.17 -12.19
CA GLY A 104 15.33 8.09 -11.36
C GLY A 104 14.69 9.46 -11.16
N GLY A 105 13.47 9.66 -11.64
CA GLY A 105 12.72 10.89 -11.41
C GLY A 105 12.18 10.96 -9.98
N LYS A 106 11.52 12.05 -9.67
CA LYS A 106 10.95 12.29 -8.35
C LYS A 106 9.51 12.76 -8.46
N ILE A 107 8.72 12.40 -7.46
CA ILE A 107 7.33 12.86 -7.34
C ILE A 107 7.32 13.90 -6.21
N LYS A 108 6.86 15.10 -6.54
CA LYS A 108 6.75 16.17 -5.53
C LYS A 108 5.43 16.00 -4.76
N PRO A 109 5.41 16.35 -3.46
CA PRO A 109 4.16 16.26 -2.69
C PRO A 109 2.99 17.00 -3.33
N GLU A 110 3.26 18.12 -4.04
CA GLU A 110 2.22 18.90 -4.72
C GLU A 110 1.60 18.15 -5.89
N ALA A 111 2.25 17.12 -6.40
CA ALA A 111 1.75 16.31 -7.51
C ALA A 111 0.82 15.20 -7.06
N LEU A 112 0.60 15.05 -5.75
CA LEU A 112 -0.37 14.10 -5.23
C LEU A 112 -1.77 14.61 -5.51
N ASP A 113 -2.61 13.75 -6.10
CA ASP A 113 -3.98 14.11 -6.48
C ASP A 113 -4.98 13.78 -5.37
N PHE A 114 -4.51 13.63 -4.16
CA PHE A 114 -5.33 13.24 -3.02
C PHE A 114 -4.73 13.68 -1.68
#